data_22c0696a848e03d2e7e5885280dad56a
#
_entry.id   22c0696a848e03d2e7e5885280dad56a
#
_cell.length_a   1.000
_cell.length_b   1.000
_cell.length_c   1.000
_cell.angle_alpha   90.00
_cell.angle_beta   90.00
_cell.angle_gamma   90.00
#
_symmetry.space_group_name_H-M   'P 1'
#
loop_
_entity.id
_entity.type
_entity.pdbx_description
1 polymer ?
#
loop_
_entity_poly.entity_id
_entity_poly.type
_entity_poly.pdbx_seq_one_letter_code
_entity_poly.pdbx_strand_id
1 'polypeptide(L)'
;MIGDSPLVQVAQRAVDLERAAAFYARLLDVPVAAAFDPPGLAFLVLGDTRLLLERGAPSALLYFAVDDLDARVEGLRASGVTIVTEPHTIFGHADATLGPAGTEERMAFIADSEGNTVALVEHRPGGRDDAARTTPGEDS
;
A
#
# COMPACT_ATOMS: atom_id res chain seq x y z
N MET A 1 1.73 2.66 -30.40
CA MET A 1 1.76 2.98 -28.95
C MET A 1 0.33 3.17 -28.48
N ILE A 2 0.07 3.04 -27.18
CA ILE A 2 -1.31 3.06 -26.68
C ILE A 2 -1.77 4.43 -26.16
N GLY A 3 -0.88 5.42 -26.14
CA GLY A 3 -1.22 6.76 -25.72
C GLY A 3 -1.43 6.88 -24.21
N ASP A 4 -2.32 7.79 -23.82
CA ASP A 4 -2.62 8.07 -22.41
C ASP A 4 -3.67 7.07 -21.92
N SER A 5 -3.21 6.05 -21.22
CA SER A 5 -4.06 4.90 -20.82
C SER A 5 -3.99 4.70 -19.31
N PRO A 6 -5.08 4.99 -18.58
CA PRO A 6 -5.13 4.77 -17.13
C PRO A 6 -4.91 3.30 -16.77
N LEU A 7 -4.34 3.06 -15.60
CA LEU A 7 -4.21 1.72 -15.06
C LEU A 7 -5.57 1.29 -14.51
N VAL A 8 -6.20 0.27 -15.09
CA VAL A 8 -7.55 -0.14 -14.71
C VAL A 8 -7.61 -1.35 -13.80
N GLN A 9 -6.55 -2.14 -13.74
CA GLN A 9 -6.55 -3.37 -12.94
C GLN A 9 -5.13 -3.83 -12.63
N VAL A 10 -4.95 -4.35 -11.43
CA VAL A 10 -3.73 -5.03 -10.99
C VAL A 10 -4.12 -6.39 -10.47
N ALA A 11 -3.39 -7.44 -10.86
CA ALA A 11 -3.63 -8.78 -10.34
C ALA A 11 -2.61 -9.11 -9.26
N GLN A 12 -3.10 -9.71 -8.17
CA GLN A 12 -2.26 -10.16 -7.06
C GLN A 12 -2.46 -11.66 -6.86
N ARG A 13 -1.35 -12.35 -6.63
CA ARG A 13 -1.35 -13.78 -6.38
C ARG A 13 -2.12 -14.10 -5.10
N ALA A 14 -3.01 -15.08 -5.17
CA ALA A 14 -3.76 -15.55 -4.03
C ALA A 14 -3.71 -17.09 -4.02
N VAL A 15 -3.03 -17.67 -3.03
CA VAL A 15 -2.95 -19.12 -2.86
C VAL A 15 -4.32 -19.67 -2.45
N ASP A 16 -4.93 -19.03 -1.47
CA ASP A 16 -6.28 -19.31 -1.01
C ASP A 16 -7.13 -18.10 -1.28
N LEU A 17 -8.01 -18.20 -2.29
CA LEU A 17 -8.76 -17.06 -2.79
C LEU A 17 -9.67 -16.44 -1.74
N GLU A 18 -10.38 -17.28 -0.97
CA GLU A 18 -11.30 -16.81 0.05
C GLU A 18 -10.56 -16.09 1.17
N ARG A 19 -9.45 -16.65 1.61
CA ARG A 19 -8.60 -16.03 2.64
C ARG A 19 -8.03 -14.71 2.16
N ALA A 20 -7.54 -14.67 0.91
CA ALA A 20 -6.99 -13.45 0.32
C ALA A 20 -8.05 -12.36 0.23
N ALA A 21 -9.25 -12.73 -0.24
CA ALA A 21 -10.35 -11.78 -0.36
C ALA A 21 -10.72 -11.19 1.01
N ALA A 22 -10.80 -12.02 2.03
CA ALA A 22 -11.09 -11.56 3.39
C ALA A 22 -9.99 -10.63 3.92
N PHE A 23 -8.73 -10.98 3.68
CA PHE A 23 -7.60 -10.17 4.13
C PHE A 23 -7.63 -8.77 3.51
N TYR A 24 -7.75 -8.70 2.19
CA TYR A 24 -7.71 -7.40 1.50
C TYR A 24 -8.95 -6.55 1.76
N ALA A 25 -10.13 -7.20 1.91
CA ALA A 25 -11.35 -6.46 2.28
C ALA A 25 -11.18 -5.78 3.64
N ARG A 26 -10.56 -6.45 4.60
CA ARG A 26 -10.29 -5.88 5.92
C ARG A 26 -9.18 -4.84 5.88
N LEU A 27 -8.07 -5.15 5.20
CA LEU A 27 -6.94 -4.23 5.10
C LEU A 27 -7.35 -2.90 4.50
N LEU A 28 -8.12 -2.94 3.42
CA LEU A 28 -8.49 -1.77 2.64
C LEU A 28 -9.83 -1.18 3.03
N ASP A 29 -10.57 -1.85 3.91
CA ASP A 29 -11.90 -1.45 4.33
C ASP A 29 -12.84 -1.23 3.13
N VAL A 30 -12.84 -2.18 2.21
CA VAL A 30 -13.73 -2.19 1.06
C VAL A 30 -14.35 -3.59 0.93
N PRO A 31 -15.58 -3.71 0.41
CA PRO A 31 -16.18 -5.01 0.22
C PRO A 31 -15.57 -5.73 -0.99
N VAL A 32 -15.67 -7.06 -0.99
CA VAL A 32 -15.41 -7.84 -2.21
C VAL A 32 -16.51 -7.52 -3.19
N ALA A 33 -16.15 -6.93 -4.33
CA ALA A 33 -17.15 -6.47 -5.30
C ALA A 33 -17.75 -7.63 -6.10
N ALA A 34 -16.95 -8.65 -6.39
CA ALA A 34 -17.40 -9.82 -7.14
C ALA A 34 -16.43 -10.97 -6.92
N ALA A 35 -16.93 -12.19 -6.96
CA ALA A 35 -16.09 -13.38 -6.87
C ALA A 35 -16.67 -14.47 -7.77
N PHE A 36 -15.80 -15.18 -8.47
CA PHE A 36 -16.18 -16.24 -9.40
C PHE A 36 -15.28 -17.46 -9.15
N ASP A 37 -15.86 -18.56 -8.72
CA ASP A 37 -15.13 -19.81 -8.54
C ASP A 37 -16.00 -20.98 -8.95
N PRO A 38 -15.75 -21.63 -10.11
CA PRO A 38 -14.67 -21.37 -11.04
C PRO A 38 -14.85 -20.09 -11.84
N PRO A 39 -13.78 -19.49 -12.39
CA PRO A 39 -12.41 -20.00 -12.45
C PRO A 39 -11.51 -19.67 -11.25
N GLY A 40 -11.95 -18.87 -10.30
CA GLY A 40 -11.17 -18.51 -9.14
C GLY A 40 -10.62 -17.09 -9.24
N LEU A 41 -11.54 -16.13 -9.22
CA LEU A 41 -11.27 -14.70 -9.30
C LEU A 41 -12.04 -13.98 -8.20
N ALA A 42 -11.42 -13.01 -7.56
CA ALA A 42 -12.11 -12.10 -6.64
C ALA A 42 -11.66 -10.68 -6.93
N PHE A 43 -12.60 -9.75 -6.92
CA PHE A 43 -12.37 -8.36 -7.29
C PHE A 43 -12.71 -7.42 -6.15
N LEU A 44 -11.82 -6.46 -5.90
CA LEU A 44 -12.09 -5.32 -5.05
C LEU A 44 -11.92 -4.05 -5.89
N VAL A 45 -12.81 -3.08 -5.72
CA VAL A 45 -12.75 -1.84 -6.48
C VAL A 45 -12.06 -0.77 -5.63
N LEU A 46 -10.95 -0.22 -6.14
CA LEU A 46 -10.13 0.77 -5.45
C LEU A 46 -10.14 2.05 -6.30
N GLY A 47 -11.17 2.89 -6.11
CA GLY A 47 -11.34 4.07 -6.97
C GLY A 47 -11.57 3.61 -8.41
N ASP A 48 -10.73 4.06 -9.33
CA ASP A 48 -10.85 3.71 -10.75
C ASP A 48 -10.06 2.47 -11.14
N THR A 49 -9.42 1.81 -10.17
CA THR A 49 -8.59 0.63 -10.42
C THR A 49 -9.19 -0.57 -9.68
N ARG A 50 -9.20 -1.73 -10.31
CA ARG A 50 -9.63 -2.95 -9.65
C ARG A 50 -8.42 -3.73 -9.17
N LEU A 51 -8.53 -4.32 -7.99
CA LEU A 51 -7.60 -5.33 -7.51
C LEU A 51 -8.22 -6.69 -7.78
N LEU A 52 -7.57 -7.48 -8.62
CA LEU A 52 -7.98 -8.85 -8.92
C LEU A 52 -7.10 -9.80 -8.10
N LEU A 53 -7.74 -10.68 -7.35
CA LEU A 53 -7.05 -11.76 -6.65
C LEU A 53 -7.22 -13.03 -7.46
N GLU A 54 -6.12 -13.70 -7.78
CA GLU A 54 -6.15 -14.84 -8.69
C GLU A 54 -5.01 -15.80 -8.37
N ARG A 55 -5.30 -17.11 -8.37
CA ARG A 55 -4.30 -18.12 -8.00
C ARG A 55 -3.11 -18.14 -8.94
N GLY A 56 -3.33 -17.94 -10.22
CA GLY A 56 -2.28 -18.00 -11.24
C GLY A 56 -1.52 -16.70 -11.46
N ALA A 57 -1.89 -15.62 -10.79
CA ALA A 57 -1.19 -14.36 -10.98
C ALA A 57 0.18 -14.40 -10.30
N PRO A 58 1.15 -13.62 -10.80
CA PRO A 58 2.42 -13.46 -10.10
C PRO A 58 2.22 -12.60 -8.85
N SER A 59 3.16 -12.71 -7.90
CA SER A 59 3.17 -11.83 -6.74
C SER A 59 3.50 -10.40 -7.19
N ALA A 60 2.62 -9.46 -6.89
CA ALA A 60 2.84 -8.05 -7.17
C ALA A 60 3.18 -7.33 -5.87
N LEU A 61 4.06 -6.35 -5.95
CA LEU A 61 4.36 -5.48 -4.82
C LEU A 61 3.45 -4.27 -4.94
N LEU A 62 2.40 -4.25 -4.14
CA LEU A 62 1.40 -3.18 -4.15
C LEU A 62 1.77 -2.12 -3.13
N TYR A 63 1.58 -0.86 -3.48
CA TYR A 63 1.87 0.28 -2.61
C TYR A 63 0.55 1.00 -2.33
N PHE A 64 0.14 1.01 -1.06
CA PHE A 64 -1.09 1.68 -0.64
C PHE A 64 -0.77 2.94 0.15
N ALA A 65 -1.41 4.05 -0.20
CA ALA A 65 -1.26 5.31 0.53
C ALA A 65 -2.02 5.22 1.84
N VAL A 66 -1.38 5.64 2.92
CA VAL A 66 -2.01 5.71 4.24
C VAL A 66 -1.66 7.05 4.88
N ASP A 67 -2.49 7.48 5.83
CA ASP A 67 -2.16 8.54 6.76
C ASP A 67 -1.68 7.89 8.06
N ASP A 68 -0.87 8.61 8.83
CA ASP A 68 -0.39 8.16 10.13
C ASP A 68 0.17 6.74 10.10
N LEU A 69 1.24 6.57 9.32
CA LEU A 69 1.84 5.25 9.07
C LEU A 69 2.18 4.50 10.37
N ASP A 70 2.75 5.21 11.36
CA ASP A 70 3.15 4.56 12.60
C ASP A 70 1.95 3.95 13.33
N ALA A 71 0.84 4.69 13.43
CA ALA A 71 -0.38 4.19 14.07
C ALA A 71 -1.00 3.05 13.27
N ARG A 72 -0.99 3.15 11.93
CA ARG A 72 -1.51 2.09 11.07
C ARG A 72 -0.76 0.78 11.27
N VAL A 73 0.57 0.87 11.31
CA VAL A 73 1.42 -0.32 11.50
C VAL A 73 1.17 -0.94 12.87
N GLU A 74 1.03 -0.13 13.93
CA GLU A 74 0.74 -0.67 15.26
C GLU A 74 -0.63 -1.36 15.29
N GLY A 75 -1.63 -0.79 14.64
CA GLY A 75 -2.94 -1.42 14.54
C GLY A 75 -2.90 -2.75 13.79
N LEU A 76 -2.14 -2.81 12.71
CA LEU A 76 -1.97 -4.05 11.94
C LEU A 76 -1.22 -5.10 12.76
N ARG A 77 -0.16 -4.70 13.44
CA ARG A 77 0.59 -5.60 14.33
C ARG A 77 -0.34 -6.19 15.40
N ALA A 78 -1.15 -5.34 16.01
CA ALA A 78 -2.09 -5.77 17.07
C ALA A 78 -3.14 -6.73 16.51
N SER A 79 -3.50 -6.64 15.23
CA SER A 79 -4.46 -7.54 14.62
C SER A 79 -3.83 -8.80 14.02
N GLY A 80 -2.54 -9.02 14.23
CA GLY A 80 -1.87 -10.26 13.82
C GLY A 80 -1.20 -10.20 12.45
N VAL A 81 -1.14 -9.04 11.81
CA VAL A 81 -0.45 -8.89 10.52
C VAL A 81 1.06 -8.87 10.76
N THR A 82 1.79 -9.61 9.95
CA THR A 82 3.25 -9.64 10.02
C THR A 82 3.84 -8.37 9.43
N ILE A 83 4.65 -7.67 10.22
CA ILE A 83 5.36 -6.48 9.77
C ILE A 83 6.74 -6.93 9.26
N VAL A 84 6.98 -6.75 7.97
CA VAL A 84 8.23 -7.16 7.33
C VAL A 84 9.32 -6.11 7.55
N THR A 85 8.96 -4.84 7.38
CA THR A 85 9.90 -3.72 7.57
C THR A 85 9.17 -2.61 8.30
N GLU A 86 9.74 -2.15 9.39
CA GLU A 86 9.16 -1.09 10.22
C GLU A 86 9.13 0.24 9.45
N PRO A 87 8.25 1.19 9.86
CA PRO A 87 8.20 2.49 9.20
C PRO A 87 9.56 3.19 9.20
N HIS A 88 9.94 3.72 8.06
CA HIS A 88 11.18 4.46 7.91
C HIS A 88 11.06 5.43 6.74
N THR A 89 11.87 6.48 6.75
CA THR A 89 11.90 7.47 5.67
C THR A 89 12.68 6.91 4.49
N ILE A 90 12.05 6.97 3.31
CA ILE A 90 12.67 6.54 2.06
C ILE A 90 13.40 7.70 1.40
N PHE A 91 12.71 8.82 1.20
CA PHE A 91 13.30 10.02 0.61
C PHE A 91 12.39 11.22 0.83
N GLY A 92 12.96 12.42 0.60
CA GLY A 92 12.19 13.66 0.63
C GLY A 92 11.84 14.12 -0.76
N HIS A 93 10.72 14.83 -0.88
CA HIS A 93 10.24 15.40 -2.15
C HIS A 93 10.67 16.87 -2.21
N ALA A 94 11.70 17.16 -3.01
CA ALA A 94 12.13 18.55 -3.22
C ALA A 94 11.12 19.29 -4.12
N ASP A 95 10.43 18.57 -4.99
CA ASP A 95 9.41 19.12 -5.89
C ASP A 95 8.21 18.17 -5.94
N ALA A 96 7.24 18.44 -6.80
CA ALA A 96 5.99 17.71 -6.86
C ALA A 96 6.00 16.56 -7.89
N THR A 97 7.17 16.09 -8.31
CA THR A 97 7.28 15.07 -9.36
C THR A 97 6.65 13.74 -8.94
N LEU A 98 6.93 13.26 -7.71
CA LEU A 98 6.45 11.97 -7.24
C LEU A 98 5.54 12.09 -6.03
N GLY A 99 5.35 13.28 -5.51
CA GLY A 99 4.50 13.53 -4.35
C GLY A 99 4.54 15.00 -3.99
N PRO A 100 3.79 15.42 -2.97
CA PRO A 100 3.74 16.84 -2.62
C PRO A 100 5.12 17.38 -2.27
N ALA A 101 5.47 18.54 -2.84
CA ALA A 101 6.74 19.20 -2.56
C ALA A 101 6.85 19.52 -1.07
N GLY A 102 8.04 19.37 -0.50
CA GLY A 102 8.28 19.64 0.90
C GLY A 102 7.88 18.52 1.86
N THR A 103 7.48 17.36 1.34
CA THR A 103 7.13 16.21 2.17
C THR A 103 8.23 15.17 2.16
N GLU A 104 8.21 14.28 3.15
CA GLU A 104 8.99 13.04 3.14
C GLU A 104 8.09 11.89 2.79
N GLU A 105 8.64 10.93 2.09
CA GLU A 105 7.97 9.67 1.84
C GLU A 105 8.48 8.65 2.83
N ARG A 106 7.56 8.08 3.60
CA ARG A 106 7.84 7.02 4.56
C ARG A 106 7.12 5.77 4.14
N MET A 107 7.74 4.63 4.37
CA MET A 107 7.16 3.35 4.01
C MET A 107 7.32 2.35 5.13
N ALA A 108 6.41 1.40 5.15
CA ALA A 108 6.53 0.15 5.90
C ALA A 108 6.12 -0.97 4.97
N PHE A 109 6.59 -2.17 5.24
CA PHE A 109 6.22 -3.34 4.44
C PHE A 109 5.60 -4.38 5.34
N ILE A 110 4.51 -4.98 4.89
CA ILE A 110 3.78 -6.01 5.60
C ILE A 110 3.68 -7.25 4.71
N ALA A 111 3.38 -8.39 5.31
CA ALA A 111 3.03 -9.58 4.57
C ALA A 111 1.51 -9.68 4.52
N ASP A 112 0.96 -10.00 3.34
CA ASP A 112 -0.47 -10.31 3.24
C ASP A 112 -0.72 -11.75 3.68
N SER A 113 -1.96 -12.21 3.59
CA SER A 113 -2.34 -13.56 4.01
C SER A 113 -1.78 -14.66 3.11
N GLU A 114 -1.24 -14.28 1.95
CA GLU A 114 -0.78 -15.22 0.91
C GLU A 114 0.73 -15.25 0.73
N GLY A 115 1.47 -14.55 1.60
CA GLY A 115 2.92 -14.50 1.53
C GLY A 115 3.45 -13.43 0.58
N ASN A 116 2.60 -12.57 0.05
CA ASN A 116 3.06 -11.44 -0.76
C ASN A 116 3.47 -10.30 0.17
N THR A 117 4.42 -9.47 -0.30
CA THR A 117 4.80 -8.26 0.39
C THR A 117 3.97 -7.10 -0.12
N VAL A 118 3.47 -6.27 0.81
CA VAL A 118 2.66 -5.08 0.51
C VAL A 118 3.31 -3.89 1.18
N ALA A 119 3.39 -2.77 0.46
CA ALA A 119 3.95 -1.53 0.98
C ALA A 119 2.85 -0.57 1.40
N LEU A 120 3.07 0.12 2.51
CA LEU A 120 2.24 1.21 2.98
C LEU A 120 3.07 2.48 2.88
N VAL A 121 2.51 3.52 2.28
CA VAL A 121 3.25 4.74 1.94
C VAL A 121 2.56 5.95 2.56
N GLU A 122 3.33 6.74 3.28
CA GLU A 122 2.87 7.98 3.87
C GLU A 122 3.69 9.15 3.33
N HIS A 123 3.01 10.22 2.93
CA HIS A 123 3.65 11.51 2.67
C HIS A 123 3.36 12.41 3.85
N ARG A 124 4.40 12.93 4.51
CA ARG A 124 4.21 13.83 5.64
C ARG A 124 5.13 15.05 5.52
N PRO A 125 4.83 16.16 6.21
CA PRO A 125 5.69 17.35 6.13
C PRO A 125 7.12 16.99 6.46
N GLY A 126 8.08 17.48 5.65
CA GLY A 126 9.50 17.28 5.87
C GLY A 126 9.91 17.91 7.20
N GLY A 127 10.76 17.21 7.91
CA GLY A 127 11.13 17.61 9.25
C GLY A 127 11.92 18.87 9.30
N ARG A 128 11.70 19.25 9.60
CA ARG A 128 12.30 19.83 10.07
C ARG A 128 12.19 19.85 11.18
N ASP A 129 11.96 19.47 11.04
CA ASP A 129 11.99 19.30 11.77
C ASP A 129 11.81 19.15 12.62
N ASP A 130 11.57 19.18 12.59
CA ASP A 130 11.55 19.05 13.19
C ASP A 130 11.65 19.07 13.90
N ALA A 131 11.69 19.92 13.97
CA ALA A 131 12.10 20.16 14.35
C ALA A 131 12.47 20.05 14.84
N ALA A 132 12.42 20.59 14.92
CA ALA A 132 13.04 20.53 15.02
C ALA A 132 13.45 19.98 15.01
N ARG A 133 13.57 20.11 14.56
CA ARG A 133 14.19 19.78 14.16
C ARG A 133 14.79 19.87 13.73
N THR A 134 14.71 20.41 13.59
CA THR A 134 15.37 20.80 12.94
C THR A 134 15.90 20.93 12.54
N THR A 135 15.93 21.49 12.43
CA THR A 135 16.49 21.88 11.77
C THR A 135 16.85 22.03 11.16
N PRO A 136 16.89 22.72 11.08
CA PRO A 136 17.17 23.01 10.18
C PRO A 136 17.60 22.90 9.51
N GLY A 137 17.51 23.23 9.14
CA GLY A 137 17.99 23.11 8.28
C GLY A 137 18.00 22.53 7.78
N GLU A 138 17.84 22.17 7.64
CA GLU A 138 17.82 21.53 7.11
C GLU A 138 17.45 21.03 6.66
N ASP A 139 16.99 21.16 6.56
CA ASP A 139 16.68 20.71 6.05
C ASP A 139 16.52 20.40 5.55
N SER A 140 16.31 20.74 5.44
CA SER A 140 16.44 20.40 4.95
C SER A 140 16.52 20.26 4.63
#